data_d4c9811ebafd996ab521842e7f942d6b
#
_entry.id   d4c9811ebafd996ab521842e7f942d6b
#
_cell.length_a   1.000
_cell.length_b   1.000
_cell.length_c   1.000
_cell.angle_alpha   90.00
_cell.angle_beta   90.00
_cell.angle_gamma   90.00
#
_symmetry.space_group_name_H-M   'P 1'
#
loop_
_entity.id
_entity.type
_entity.pdbx_description
1 polymer ?
#
loop_
_entity_poly.entity_id
_entity_poly.type
_entity_poly.pdbx_seq_one_letter_code
_entity_poly.pdbx_strand_id
1 'polypeptide(L)'
;RRQRQMCIRDRSKAKETKIIRNSTDAGNYLLPYFLDEQDEIVMMLCLDNKRAVICCREMGRGVVNCVDANIRRMVETALKVKTTTVIIAHNHPNGVALPSREDDNFTRTLYRSLGLLGITLEDHIIVANDEFVSLADSGVMHLFKY
;
A
#
# COMPACT_ATOMS: atom_id res chain seq x y z
N ARG A 1 6.63 -13.91 -1.36
CA ARG A 1 6.42 -15.00 -0.40
C ARG A 1 7.42 -14.96 0.73
N ARG A 2 8.71 -14.83 0.39
CA ARG A 2 9.73 -14.71 1.41
C ARG A 2 9.51 -13.48 2.28
N GLN A 3 9.12 -12.37 1.67
CA GLN A 3 8.85 -11.15 2.41
C GLN A 3 7.72 -11.33 3.41
N ARG A 4 6.67 -12.05 3.05
CA ARG A 4 5.59 -12.33 3.98
C ARG A 4 6.06 -13.16 5.16
N GLN A 5 6.89 -14.16 4.89
CA GLN A 5 7.46 -14.99 5.95
C GLN A 5 8.39 -14.18 6.84
N MET A 6 9.17 -13.27 6.24
CA MET A 6 10.05 -12.40 6.99
C MET A 6 9.26 -11.46 7.90
N CYS A 7 8.13 -10.92 7.43
CA CYS A 7 7.27 -10.10 8.27
C CYS A 7 6.80 -10.87 9.50
N ILE A 8 6.42 -12.13 9.33
CA ILE A 8 6.00 -12.97 10.45
C ILE A 8 7.18 -13.20 11.40
N ARG A 9 8.34 -13.49 10.86
CA ARG A 9 9.54 -13.70 11.67
C ARG A 9 9.94 -12.45 12.44
N ASP A 10 9.90 -11.30 11.77
CA ASP A 10 10.24 -10.04 12.41
C ASP A 10 9.31 -9.77 13.57
N ARG A 11 8.03 -10.05 13.39
CA ARG A 11 7.05 -9.91 14.45
C ARG A 11 7.30 -10.85 15.60
N SER A 12 7.71 -12.08 15.31
CA SER A 12 8.02 -13.05 16.37
C SER A 12 9.28 -12.69 17.12
N LYS A 13 10.26 -12.10 16.45
CA LYS A 13 11.47 -11.60 17.10
C LYS A 13 11.21 -10.34 17.92
N ALA A 14 10.24 -9.56 17.53
CA ALA A 14 9.71 -8.43 18.27
C ALA A 14 10.77 -7.43 18.76
N LYS A 15 11.86 -7.27 18.02
CA LYS A 15 12.98 -6.44 18.50
C LYS A 15 12.95 -5.05 17.97
N GLU A 16 12.63 -4.87 16.71
CA GLU A 16 12.65 -3.58 16.07
C GLU A 16 11.34 -3.31 15.38
N THR A 17 10.74 -2.21 15.76
CA THR A 17 9.51 -1.74 15.13
C THR A 17 9.88 -0.67 14.12
N LYS A 18 9.53 -0.91 12.87
CA LYS A 18 9.78 0.07 11.81
C LYS A 18 8.74 1.17 11.89
N ILE A 19 9.22 2.40 11.89
CA ILE A 19 8.37 3.60 11.91
C ILE A 19 8.40 4.23 10.52
N ILE A 20 7.23 4.53 9.99
CA ILE A 20 7.08 5.17 8.67
C ILE A 20 6.62 6.61 8.90
N ARG A 21 7.53 7.56 8.76
CA ARG A 21 7.28 8.96 9.11
C ARG A 21 6.74 9.78 7.95
N ASN A 22 7.12 9.41 6.73
CA ASN A 22 6.78 10.19 5.54
C ASN A 22 6.75 9.29 4.30
N SER A 23 6.48 9.89 3.15
CA SER A 23 6.41 9.16 1.89
C SER A 23 7.74 8.53 1.49
N THR A 24 8.86 9.16 1.83
CA THR A 24 10.17 8.59 1.56
C THR A 24 10.40 7.31 2.36
N ASP A 25 10.07 7.32 3.63
CA ASP A 25 10.15 6.11 4.47
C ASP A 25 9.26 5.01 3.90
N ALA A 26 8.05 5.36 3.51
CA ALA A 26 7.09 4.40 2.94
C ALA A 26 7.62 3.79 1.64
N GLY A 27 8.10 4.63 0.74
CA GLY A 27 8.65 4.18 -0.53
C GLY A 27 9.85 3.26 -0.34
N ASN A 28 10.75 3.65 0.53
CA ASN A 28 11.94 2.84 0.82
C ASN A 28 11.59 1.50 1.47
N TYR A 29 10.56 1.48 2.31
CA TYR A 29 10.08 0.25 2.93
C TYR A 29 9.44 -0.68 1.90
N LEU A 30 8.67 -0.11 0.98
CA LEU A 30 7.89 -0.88 0.01
C LEU A 30 8.71 -1.34 -1.20
N LEU A 31 9.71 -0.57 -1.59
CA LEU A 31 10.46 -0.82 -2.82
C LEU A 31 11.03 -2.25 -2.91
N PRO A 32 11.61 -2.82 -1.83
CA PRO A 32 12.14 -4.18 -1.90
C PRO A 32 11.10 -5.25 -2.26
N TYR A 33 9.82 -5.00 -1.98
CA TYR A 33 8.77 -5.96 -2.33
C TYR A 33 8.56 -6.07 -3.84
N PHE A 34 9.04 -5.10 -4.60
CA PHE A 34 8.85 -5.03 -6.05
C PHE A 34 10.09 -5.39 -6.84
N LEU A 35 11.20 -5.67 -6.17
CA LEU A 35 12.43 -6.05 -6.86
C LEU A 35 12.20 -7.34 -7.62
N ASP A 36 12.61 -7.35 -8.89
CA ASP A 36 12.50 -8.49 -9.78
C ASP A 36 11.07 -8.94 -10.06
N GLU A 37 10.07 -8.15 -9.69
CA GLU A 37 8.68 -8.46 -9.99
C GLU A 37 8.36 -8.09 -11.43
N GLN A 38 7.90 -9.08 -12.20
CA GLN A 38 7.47 -8.88 -13.58
C GLN A 38 5.96 -8.73 -13.69
N ASP A 39 5.23 -9.19 -12.69
CA ASP A 39 3.78 -9.03 -12.62
C ASP A 39 3.42 -7.74 -11.92
N GLU A 40 2.25 -7.20 -12.25
CA GLU A 40 1.67 -6.13 -11.45
C GLU A 40 1.20 -6.71 -10.11
N ILE A 41 1.70 -6.16 -9.02
CA ILE A 41 1.25 -6.56 -7.68
C ILE A 41 0.83 -5.34 -6.90
N VAL A 42 -0.09 -5.56 -5.97
CA VAL A 42 -0.54 -4.53 -5.05
C VAL A 42 -0.14 -4.94 -3.64
N MET A 43 0.60 -4.08 -2.97
CA MET A 43 1.00 -4.27 -1.57
C MET A 43 0.21 -3.32 -0.69
N MET A 44 -0.16 -3.80 0.49
CA MET A 44 -0.84 -2.98 1.48
C MET A 44 -0.02 -2.94 2.76
N LEU A 45 0.40 -1.73 3.12
CA LEU A 45 1.17 -1.46 4.32
C LEU A 45 0.23 -0.91 5.39
N CYS A 46 0.15 -1.58 6.51
CA CYS A 46 -0.72 -1.19 7.61
C CYS A 46 0.11 -0.64 8.77
N LEU A 47 -0.28 0.54 9.25
CA LEU A 47 0.40 1.22 10.35
C LEU A 47 -0.55 1.40 11.53
N ASP A 48 0.00 1.44 12.72
CA ASP A 48 -0.75 1.80 13.92
C ASP A 48 -0.75 3.33 14.10
N ASN A 49 -1.37 3.80 15.17
CA ASN A 49 -1.49 5.24 15.43
C ASN A 49 -0.16 5.92 15.79
N LYS A 50 0.88 5.14 16.02
CA LYS A 50 2.24 5.65 16.23
C LYS A 50 3.09 5.52 14.99
N ARG A 51 2.46 5.16 13.86
CA ARG A 51 3.09 4.98 12.57
C ARG A 51 4.06 3.81 12.52
N ALA A 52 3.90 2.87 13.42
CA ALA A 52 4.67 1.63 13.41
C ALA A 52 4.02 0.63 12.47
N VAL A 53 4.84 -0.12 11.74
CA VAL A 53 4.36 -1.12 10.80
C VAL A 53 3.72 -2.28 11.57
N ILE A 54 2.44 -2.53 11.28
CA ILE A 54 1.74 -3.71 11.76
C ILE A 54 2.03 -4.88 10.84
N CYS A 55 1.86 -4.67 9.53
CA CYS A 55 2.12 -5.69 8.52
C CYS A 55 2.21 -5.04 7.14
N CYS A 56 2.78 -5.79 6.21
CA CYS A 56 2.79 -5.42 4.79
C CYS A 56 2.46 -6.70 4.01
N ARG A 57 1.37 -6.66 3.23
CA ARG A 57 0.85 -7.87 2.57
C ARG A 57 0.54 -7.62 1.11
N GLU A 58 0.75 -8.65 0.31
CA GLU A 58 0.34 -8.65 -1.09
C GLU A 58 -1.17 -8.84 -1.15
N MET A 59 -1.85 -7.92 -1.83
CA MET A 59 -3.32 -7.92 -1.92
C MET A 59 -3.84 -8.28 -3.29
N GLY A 60 -3.01 -8.30 -4.30
CA GLY A 60 -3.42 -8.67 -5.63
C GLY A 60 -2.22 -8.89 -6.51
N ARG A 61 -2.43 -9.66 -7.57
CA ARG A 61 -1.37 -10.00 -8.51
C ARG A 61 -1.98 -10.21 -9.88
N GLY A 62 -1.29 -9.71 -10.92
CA GLY A 62 -1.73 -9.85 -12.30
C GLY A 62 -2.61 -8.70 -12.73
N VAL A 63 -3.47 -8.93 -13.73
CA VAL A 63 -4.32 -7.89 -14.28
C VAL A 63 -5.38 -7.47 -13.26
N VAL A 64 -5.40 -6.20 -12.92
CA VAL A 64 -6.27 -5.67 -11.86
C VAL A 64 -7.64 -5.32 -12.45
N ASN A 65 -8.38 -6.32 -12.93
CA ASN A 65 -9.75 -6.11 -13.36
C ASN A 65 -10.77 -6.48 -12.29
N CYS A 66 -10.30 -6.79 -11.08
CA CYS A 66 -11.16 -7.20 -9.97
C CYS A 66 -11.04 -6.19 -8.83
N VAL A 67 -11.25 -4.92 -9.15
CA VAL A 67 -11.12 -3.82 -8.19
C VAL A 67 -11.97 -4.07 -6.95
N ASP A 68 -13.22 -4.48 -7.13
CA ASP A 68 -14.13 -4.69 -6.01
C ASP A 68 -13.66 -5.81 -5.08
N ALA A 69 -13.18 -6.90 -5.65
CA ALA A 69 -12.69 -8.02 -4.86
C ALA A 69 -11.46 -7.64 -4.04
N ASN A 70 -10.55 -6.87 -4.65
CA ASN A 70 -9.34 -6.41 -3.97
C ASN A 70 -9.67 -5.45 -2.83
N ILE A 71 -10.60 -4.52 -3.06
CA ILE A 71 -11.01 -3.57 -2.04
C ILE A 71 -11.62 -4.28 -0.85
N ARG A 72 -12.51 -5.22 -1.09
CA ARG A 72 -13.12 -6.00 -0.02
C ARG A 72 -12.06 -6.69 0.84
N ARG A 73 -11.11 -7.33 0.19
CA ARG A 73 -10.03 -8.03 0.89
C ARG A 73 -9.17 -7.07 1.70
N MET A 74 -8.91 -5.90 1.14
CA MET A 74 -8.13 -4.86 1.84
C MET A 74 -8.85 -4.34 3.06
N VAL A 75 -10.15 -4.08 2.94
CA VAL A 75 -10.97 -3.64 4.06
C VAL A 75 -11.00 -4.70 5.15
N GLU A 76 -11.24 -5.95 4.78
CA GLU A 76 -11.27 -7.06 5.73
C GLU A 76 -9.94 -7.20 6.47
N THR A 77 -8.83 -7.10 5.75
CA THR A 77 -7.50 -7.17 6.35
C THR A 77 -7.26 -6.01 7.30
N ALA A 78 -7.60 -4.79 6.87
CA ALA A 78 -7.42 -3.61 7.69
C ALA A 78 -8.16 -3.72 9.02
N LEU A 79 -9.40 -4.19 8.97
CA LEU A 79 -10.19 -4.38 10.19
C LEU A 79 -9.61 -5.48 11.08
N LYS A 80 -9.15 -6.56 10.47
CA LYS A 80 -8.61 -7.70 11.20
C LYS A 80 -7.34 -7.35 11.96
N VAL A 81 -6.46 -6.58 11.35
CA VAL A 81 -5.20 -6.18 11.99
C VAL A 81 -5.34 -4.90 12.82
N LYS A 82 -6.52 -4.28 12.80
CA LYS A 82 -6.83 -3.07 13.56
C LYS A 82 -5.91 -1.92 13.23
N THR A 83 -5.62 -1.74 11.94
CA THR A 83 -4.81 -0.62 11.50
C THR A 83 -5.59 0.69 11.55
N THR A 84 -4.88 1.78 11.74
CA THR A 84 -5.47 3.12 11.67
C THR A 84 -5.09 3.84 10.39
N THR A 85 -3.98 3.45 9.79
CA THR A 85 -3.44 4.09 8.58
C THR A 85 -2.96 3.04 7.61
N VAL A 86 -3.34 3.20 6.36
CA VAL A 86 -2.98 2.28 5.28
C VAL A 86 -2.24 3.06 4.20
N ILE A 87 -1.20 2.46 3.67
CA ILE A 87 -0.50 2.94 2.48
C ILE A 87 -0.51 1.78 1.49
N ILE A 88 -0.96 2.03 0.27
CA ILE A 88 -0.90 1.01 -0.76
C ILE A 88 0.19 1.35 -1.76
N ALA A 89 0.70 0.32 -2.42
CA ALA A 89 1.68 0.48 -3.48
C ALA A 89 1.42 -0.55 -4.57
N HIS A 90 1.69 -0.17 -5.79
CA HIS A 90 1.71 -1.12 -6.89
C HIS A 90 2.80 -0.71 -7.87
N ASN A 91 3.19 -1.64 -8.72
CA ASN A 91 4.24 -1.41 -9.69
C ASN A 91 3.68 -1.33 -11.10
N HIS A 92 4.37 -0.55 -11.93
CA HIS A 92 4.15 -0.51 -13.36
C HIS A 92 5.35 -1.19 -14.04
N PRO A 93 5.25 -2.46 -14.41
CA PRO A 93 6.40 -3.18 -14.97
C PRO A 93 6.92 -2.61 -16.27
N ASN A 94 6.11 -1.80 -16.97
CA ASN A 94 6.52 -1.12 -18.20
C ASN A 94 7.43 0.10 -17.96
N GLY A 95 7.73 0.41 -16.72
CA GLY A 95 8.72 1.42 -16.38
C GLY A 95 8.24 2.86 -16.31
N VAL A 96 6.93 3.10 -16.25
CA VAL A 96 6.37 4.45 -16.15
C VAL A 96 5.61 4.61 -14.85
N ALA A 97 6.14 5.44 -13.96
CA ALA A 97 5.57 5.66 -12.62
C ALA A 97 4.50 6.76 -12.62
N LEU A 98 3.54 6.67 -13.54
CA LEU A 98 2.42 7.60 -13.61
C LEU A 98 1.13 6.86 -13.34
N PRO A 99 0.20 7.45 -12.55
CA PRO A 99 -1.07 6.81 -12.28
C PRO A 99 -1.93 6.76 -13.54
N SER A 100 -2.62 5.64 -13.73
CA SER A 100 -3.65 5.51 -14.75
C SER A 100 -4.98 6.01 -14.19
N ARG A 101 -5.99 6.13 -15.06
CA ARG A 101 -7.35 6.45 -14.61
C ARG A 101 -7.88 5.36 -13.68
N GLU A 102 -7.59 4.11 -14.00
CA GLU A 102 -7.98 2.97 -13.17
C GLU A 102 -7.33 3.04 -11.79
N ASP A 103 -6.06 3.45 -11.74
CA ASP A 103 -5.34 3.64 -10.49
C ASP A 103 -6.04 4.70 -9.63
N ASP A 104 -6.40 5.81 -10.24
CA ASP A 104 -7.08 6.91 -9.53
C ASP A 104 -8.45 6.46 -9.01
N ASN A 105 -9.22 5.76 -9.84
CA ASN A 105 -10.53 5.27 -9.45
C ASN A 105 -10.44 4.26 -8.31
N PHE A 106 -9.49 3.35 -8.40
CA PHE A 106 -9.25 2.37 -7.36
C PHE A 106 -8.87 3.05 -6.03
N THR A 107 -7.94 4.00 -6.11
CA THR A 107 -7.48 4.74 -4.94
C THR A 107 -8.61 5.50 -4.28
N ARG A 108 -9.43 6.16 -5.08
CA ARG A 108 -10.57 6.92 -4.57
C ARG A 108 -11.56 6.01 -3.86
N THR A 109 -11.90 4.89 -4.48
CA THR A 109 -12.84 3.94 -3.89
C THR A 109 -12.31 3.38 -2.58
N LEU A 110 -11.05 3.01 -2.55
CA LEU A 110 -10.43 2.50 -1.33
C LEU A 110 -10.37 3.57 -0.25
N TYR A 111 -10.00 4.79 -0.62
CA TYR A 111 -9.95 5.93 0.30
C TYR A 111 -11.30 6.11 1.02
N ARG A 112 -12.37 6.10 0.22
CA ARG A 112 -13.73 6.29 0.76
C ARG A 112 -14.18 5.10 1.59
N SER A 113 -13.90 3.89 1.13
CA SER A 113 -14.30 2.68 1.84
C SER A 113 -13.64 2.59 3.22
N LEU A 114 -12.34 2.82 3.28
CA LEU A 114 -11.61 2.82 4.54
C LEU A 114 -12.03 3.98 5.43
N GLY A 115 -12.25 5.15 4.82
CA GLY A 115 -12.65 6.35 5.56
C GLY A 115 -13.97 6.18 6.32
N LEU A 116 -14.92 5.45 5.73
CA LEU A 116 -16.19 5.16 6.40
C LEU A 116 -16.00 4.35 7.69
N LEU A 117 -14.87 3.65 7.79
CA LEU A 117 -14.56 2.80 8.94
C LEU A 117 -13.53 3.44 9.88
N GLY A 118 -13.24 4.73 9.67
CA GLY A 118 -12.29 5.44 10.50
C GLY A 118 -10.83 5.11 10.20
N ILE A 119 -10.55 4.53 9.03
CA ILE A 119 -9.21 4.18 8.62
C ILE A 119 -8.77 5.13 7.51
N THR A 120 -7.57 5.69 7.64
CA THR A 120 -7.06 6.64 6.68
C THR A 120 -6.21 5.94 5.63
N LEU A 121 -6.57 6.07 4.37
CA LEU A 121 -5.64 5.76 3.28
C LEU A 121 -4.75 6.98 3.09
N GLU A 122 -3.53 6.88 3.56
CA GLU A 122 -2.62 8.03 3.60
C GLU A 122 -1.95 8.29 2.27
N ASP A 123 -1.61 7.23 1.54
CA ASP A 123 -0.85 7.37 0.31
C ASP A 123 -1.07 6.17 -0.60
N HIS A 124 -0.79 6.40 -1.87
CA HIS A 124 -0.68 5.37 -2.89
C HIS A 124 0.64 5.60 -3.60
N ILE A 125 1.52 4.64 -3.51
CA ILE A 125 2.87 4.72 -4.09
C ILE A 125 2.93 3.87 -5.35
N ILE A 126 3.40 4.47 -6.43
CA ILE A 126 3.57 3.78 -7.70
C ILE A 126 5.05 3.54 -7.93
N VAL A 127 5.41 2.29 -8.12
CA VAL A 127 6.79 1.86 -8.31
C VAL A 127 7.03 1.53 -9.77
N ALA A 128 8.11 2.07 -10.34
CA ALA A 128 8.54 1.73 -11.68
C ALA A 128 10.06 1.64 -11.66
N ASN A 129 10.59 0.47 -12.00
CA ASN A 129 12.02 0.16 -11.90
C ASN A 129 12.45 0.29 -10.42
N ASP A 130 13.41 1.14 -10.14
CA ASP A 130 13.89 1.39 -8.77
C ASP A 130 13.46 2.76 -8.24
N GLU A 131 12.45 3.36 -8.88
CA GLU A 131 11.92 4.65 -8.49
C GLU A 131 10.49 4.51 -8.01
N PHE A 132 10.01 5.51 -7.27
CA PHE A 132 8.62 5.54 -6.86
C PHE A 132 8.07 6.97 -6.84
N VAL A 133 6.75 7.06 -7.00
CA VAL A 133 6.01 8.32 -6.96
C VAL A 133 4.92 8.17 -5.88
N SER A 134 4.79 9.19 -5.05
CA SER A 134 3.75 9.26 -4.02
C SER A 134 2.61 10.12 -4.53
N LEU A 135 1.39 9.58 -4.54
CA LEU A 135 0.22 10.36 -4.92
C LEU A 135 -0.10 11.43 -3.89
N ALA A 136 0.23 11.20 -2.62
CA ALA A 136 0.04 12.21 -1.58
C ALA A 136 0.95 13.41 -1.83
N ASP A 137 2.22 13.17 -2.15
CA ASP A 137 3.17 14.25 -2.43
C ASP A 137 2.79 15.04 -3.68
N SER A 138 2.17 14.39 -4.66
CA SER A 138 1.73 15.07 -5.88
C SER A 138 0.43 15.83 -5.71
N GLY A 139 -0.22 15.73 -4.54
CA GLY A 139 -1.47 16.42 -4.26
C GLY A 139 -2.72 15.69 -4.72
N VAL A 140 -2.57 14.55 -5.39
CA VAL A 140 -3.73 13.81 -5.93
C VAL A 140 -4.63 13.30 -4.82
N MET A 141 -4.08 12.86 -3.70
CA MET A 141 -4.87 12.34 -2.59
C MET A 141 -5.84 13.38 -2.02
N HIS A 142 -5.47 14.64 -2.12
CA HIS A 142 -6.34 15.73 -1.65
C HIS A 142 -7.68 15.77 -2.40
N LEU A 143 -7.66 15.40 -3.68
CA LEU A 143 -8.87 15.42 -4.52
C LEU A 143 -9.89 14.37 -4.09
N PHE A 144 -9.48 13.34 -3.37
CA PHE A 144 -10.36 12.26 -2.96
C PHE A 144 -11.20 12.58 -1.72
N LYS A 145 -10.87 13.68 -1.07
CA LYS A 145 -11.61 14.11 0.14
C LYS A 145 -12.99 14.65 -0.20
N TYR A 146 -13.22 14.99 -1.44
CA TYR A 146 -14.46 15.63 -1.88
C TYR A 146 -15.19 14.85 -3.01
#